data_7f490b85385862cd5472b9493bc36b2e
#
_entry.id   7f490b85385862cd5472b9493bc36b2e
#
_cell.length_a   1.000
_cell.length_b   1.000
_cell.length_c   1.000
_cell.angle_alpha   90.00
_cell.angle_beta   90.00
_cell.angle_gamma   90.00
#
_symmetry.space_group_name_H-M   'P 1'
#
loop_
_entity.id
_entity.type
_entity.pdbx_description
1 polymer ?
#
loop_
_entity_poly.entity_id
_entity_poly.type
_entity_poly.pdbx_seq_one_letter_code
_entity_poly.pdbx_strand_id
1 'polypeptide(L)'
;MFDEVEKAHPKLIDIFLSFLEEGQFTTLSGGRVSVSKFYIVLTSNLGSSDLARMENAPAAMLERVAMDVASRSLRPELFARITERIVFRPLGLEAQKEIIEGIIAAKLKVLAKYFSRSLSIDRGPVTAFLLRAGYNKTLGVRMLHQEVDRQFNLACLDWALGHRIPCEGRFYYDSTAGRLTLK
;
A
#
# COMPACT_ATOMS: atom_id res chain seq x y z
N MET A 1 -1.85 -16.30 4.66
CA MET A 1 -1.82 -15.43 3.47
C MET A 1 -0.55 -15.71 2.70
N PHE A 2 -0.64 -15.81 1.38
CA PHE A 2 0.48 -16.01 0.45
C PHE A 2 0.50 -14.84 -0.52
N ASP A 3 1.61 -14.12 -0.51
CA ASP A 3 1.76 -12.89 -1.27
C ASP A 3 2.45 -13.16 -2.61
N GLU A 4 2.00 -12.48 -3.68
CA GLU A 4 2.54 -12.59 -5.02
C GLU A 4 2.60 -14.04 -5.54
N VAL A 5 1.47 -14.74 -5.49
CA VAL A 5 1.37 -16.17 -5.84
C VAL A 5 1.87 -16.49 -7.25
N GLU A 6 1.80 -15.54 -8.18
CA GLU A 6 2.33 -15.68 -9.55
C GLU A 6 3.85 -15.85 -9.62
N LYS A 7 4.57 -15.45 -8.56
CA LYS A 7 6.04 -15.59 -8.46
C LYS A 7 6.47 -16.89 -7.79
N ALA A 8 5.51 -17.69 -7.30
CA ALA A 8 5.82 -18.93 -6.62
C ALA A 8 6.43 -19.96 -7.57
N HIS A 9 7.39 -20.72 -7.07
CA HIS A 9 7.99 -21.81 -7.84
C HIS A 9 6.92 -22.87 -8.16
N PRO A 10 6.92 -23.48 -9.38
CA PRO A 10 5.91 -24.47 -9.79
C PRO A 10 5.68 -25.59 -8.77
N LYS A 11 6.75 -26.10 -8.17
CA LYS A 11 6.66 -27.14 -7.11
C LYS A 11 5.90 -26.69 -5.86
N LEU A 12 5.96 -25.38 -5.52
CA LEU A 12 5.15 -24.84 -4.42
C LEU A 12 3.67 -24.81 -4.80
N ILE A 13 3.35 -24.50 -6.06
CA ILE A 13 1.97 -24.55 -6.55
C ILE A 13 1.43 -25.96 -6.47
N ASP A 14 2.23 -27.00 -6.78
CA ASP A 14 1.81 -28.40 -6.64
C ASP A 14 1.49 -28.76 -5.18
N ILE A 15 2.31 -28.33 -4.23
CA ILE A 15 2.04 -28.50 -2.80
C ILE A 15 0.77 -27.75 -2.39
N PHE A 16 0.58 -26.56 -2.92
CA PHE A 16 -0.62 -25.75 -2.68
C PHE A 16 -1.89 -26.47 -3.16
N LEU A 17 -1.87 -26.98 -4.37
CA LEU A 17 -3.01 -27.70 -4.93
C LEU A 17 -3.34 -28.91 -4.08
N SER A 18 -2.35 -29.69 -3.68
CA SER A 18 -2.53 -30.85 -2.82
C SER A 18 -3.22 -30.48 -1.49
N PHE A 19 -2.73 -29.46 -0.79
CA PHE A 19 -3.35 -29.10 0.49
C PHE A 19 -4.72 -28.39 0.36
N LEU A 20 -4.97 -27.68 -0.74
CA LEU A 20 -6.29 -27.12 -1.03
C LEU A 20 -7.32 -28.24 -1.32
N GLU A 21 -6.87 -29.34 -1.90
CA GLU A 21 -7.74 -30.51 -2.16
C GLU A 21 -7.99 -31.33 -0.90
N GLU A 22 -6.95 -31.65 -0.15
CA GLU A 22 -7.02 -32.56 0.98
C GLU A 22 -7.44 -31.87 2.30
N GLY A 23 -7.35 -30.53 2.36
CA GLY A 23 -7.58 -29.78 3.58
C GLY A 23 -6.53 -30.05 4.67
N GLN A 24 -5.41 -30.68 4.32
CA GLN A 24 -4.30 -31.03 5.22
C GLN A 24 -2.99 -31.12 4.47
N PHE A 25 -1.89 -30.98 5.18
CA PHE A 25 -0.55 -31.24 4.65
C PHE A 25 0.32 -31.99 5.65
N THR A 26 1.31 -32.71 5.12
CA THR A 26 2.27 -33.44 5.93
C THR A 26 3.53 -32.62 6.12
N THR A 27 3.95 -32.39 7.36
CA THR A 27 5.20 -31.71 7.69
C THR A 27 6.40 -32.58 7.40
N LEU A 28 7.61 -32.00 7.33
CA LEU A 28 8.86 -32.73 7.15
C LEU A 28 9.11 -33.75 8.26
N SER A 29 8.57 -33.54 9.46
CA SER A 29 8.62 -34.48 10.60
C SER A 29 7.58 -35.59 10.52
N GLY A 30 6.79 -35.70 9.45
CA GLY A 30 5.74 -36.70 9.26
C GLY A 30 4.40 -36.39 9.95
N GLY A 31 4.30 -35.25 10.65
CA GLY A 31 3.04 -34.82 11.27
C GLY A 31 2.03 -34.31 10.23
N ARG A 32 0.74 -34.62 10.42
CA ARG A 32 -0.36 -34.07 9.60
C ARG A 32 -0.94 -32.83 10.24
N VAL A 33 -1.07 -31.75 9.47
CA VAL A 33 -1.68 -30.49 9.90
C VAL A 33 -2.90 -30.22 9.06
N SER A 34 -4.07 -30.09 9.69
CA SER A 34 -5.31 -29.73 9.02
C SER A 34 -5.42 -28.23 8.82
N VAL A 35 -5.81 -27.80 7.62
CA VAL A 35 -6.09 -26.41 7.26
C VAL A 35 -7.58 -26.13 7.03
N SER A 36 -8.45 -27.08 7.31
CA SER A 36 -9.89 -26.98 7.08
C SER A 36 -10.61 -25.86 7.85
N LYS A 37 -9.96 -25.31 8.90
CA LYS A 37 -10.47 -24.20 9.70
C LYS A 37 -9.83 -22.85 9.36
N PHE A 38 -9.04 -22.78 8.29
CA PHE A 38 -8.32 -21.58 7.91
C PHE A 38 -8.90 -20.94 6.64
N TYR A 39 -8.94 -19.62 6.63
CA TYR A 39 -9.09 -18.87 5.39
C TYR A 39 -7.72 -18.75 4.71
N ILE A 40 -7.67 -19.14 3.45
CA ILE A 40 -6.46 -19.08 2.63
C ILE A 40 -6.61 -17.87 1.71
N VAL A 41 -5.73 -16.89 1.88
CA VAL A 41 -5.72 -15.67 1.09
C VAL A 41 -4.48 -15.68 0.20
N LEU A 42 -4.70 -15.53 -1.10
CA LEU A 42 -3.66 -15.36 -2.10
C LEU A 42 -3.71 -13.92 -2.62
N THR A 43 -2.58 -13.25 -2.71
CA THR A 43 -2.48 -11.96 -3.37
C THR A 43 -1.71 -12.09 -4.68
N SER A 44 -1.98 -11.19 -5.62
CA SER A 44 -1.30 -11.13 -6.91
C SER A 44 -1.27 -9.71 -7.45
N ASN A 45 -0.20 -9.39 -8.18
CA ASN A 45 -0.04 -8.13 -8.92
C ASN A 45 -0.37 -8.29 -10.42
N LEU A 46 -0.92 -9.44 -10.83
CA LEU A 46 -1.30 -9.69 -12.21
C LEU A 46 -2.32 -8.66 -12.70
N GLY A 47 -2.09 -8.09 -13.88
CA GLY A 47 -2.95 -7.08 -14.47
C GLY A 47 -2.85 -5.67 -13.87
N SER A 48 -2.04 -5.43 -12.84
CA SER A 48 -1.93 -4.12 -12.17
C SER A 48 -1.56 -3.00 -13.13
N SER A 49 -0.68 -3.23 -14.08
CA SER A 49 -0.29 -2.26 -15.12
C SER A 49 -1.44 -1.93 -16.07
N ASP A 50 -2.25 -2.92 -16.43
CA ASP A 50 -3.39 -2.72 -17.32
C ASP A 50 -4.51 -1.95 -16.61
N LEU A 51 -4.79 -2.31 -15.36
CA LEU A 51 -5.74 -1.59 -14.52
C LEU A 51 -5.33 -0.13 -14.29
N ALA A 52 -4.04 0.14 -14.07
CA ALA A 52 -3.52 1.50 -13.87
C ALA A 52 -3.70 2.39 -15.13
N ARG A 53 -3.69 1.80 -16.33
CA ARG A 53 -3.98 2.51 -17.59
C ARG A 53 -5.47 2.78 -17.77
N MET A 54 -6.31 2.00 -17.12
CA MET A 54 -7.78 2.04 -17.25
C MET A 54 -8.46 2.69 -16.04
N GLU A 55 -7.79 3.61 -15.34
CA GLU A 55 -8.23 4.23 -14.08
C GLU A 55 -9.68 4.73 -14.09
N ASN A 56 -10.15 5.26 -15.23
CA ASN A 56 -11.49 5.81 -15.38
C ASN A 56 -12.50 4.81 -15.97
N ALA A 57 -12.13 3.55 -16.16
CA ALA A 57 -13.02 2.55 -16.71
C ALA A 57 -14.08 2.11 -15.67
N PRO A 58 -15.27 1.67 -16.11
CA PRO A 58 -16.27 1.09 -15.23
C PRO A 58 -15.72 -0.11 -14.43
N ALA A 59 -16.17 -0.26 -13.20
CA ALA A 59 -15.72 -1.33 -12.30
C ALA A 59 -15.79 -2.72 -12.94
N ALA A 60 -16.92 -3.03 -13.60
CA ALA A 60 -17.11 -4.32 -14.29
C ALA A 60 -16.07 -4.58 -15.40
N MET A 61 -15.61 -3.52 -16.08
CA MET A 61 -14.57 -3.65 -17.10
C MET A 61 -13.20 -3.93 -16.47
N LEU A 62 -12.88 -3.25 -15.38
CA LEU A 62 -11.64 -3.48 -14.61
C LEU A 62 -11.59 -4.92 -14.08
N GLU A 63 -12.69 -5.39 -13.48
CA GLU A 63 -12.81 -6.76 -12.99
C GLU A 63 -12.64 -7.79 -14.11
N ARG A 64 -13.27 -7.57 -15.26
CA ARG A 64 -13.15 -8.47 -16.41
C ARG A 64 -11.71 -8.56 -16.92
N VAL A 65 -11.01 -7.41 -17.06
CA VAL A 65 -9.61 -7.38 -17.49
C VAL A 65 -8.70 -8.08 -16.47
N ALA A 66 -8.87 -7.79 -15.19
CA ALA A 66 -8.10 -8.45 -14.13
C ALA A 66 -8.29 -9.97 -14.13
N MET A 67 -9.54 -10.44 -14.27
CA MET A 67 -9.84 -11.88 -14.33
C MET A 67 -9.28 -12.54 -15.58
N ASP A 68 -9.33 -11.89 -16.74
CA ASP A 68 -8.77 -12.39 -17.99
C ASP A 68 -7.23 -12.55 -17.86
N VAL A 69 -6.54 -11.53 -17.35
CA VAL A 69 -5.09 -11.61 -17.12
C VAL A 69 -4.74 -12.71 -16.11
N ALA A 70 -5.45 -12.77 -14.99
CA ALA A 70 -5.20 -13.76 -13.95
C ALA A 70 -5.44 -15.20 -14.46
N SER A 71 -6.51 -15.44 -15.21
CA SER A 71 -6.84 -16.76 -15.76
C SER A 71 -5.81 -17.27 -16.79
N ARG A 72 -5.14 -16.36 -17.50
CA ARG A 72 -4.09 -16.71 -18.48
C ARG A 72 -2.72 -16.89 -17.84
N SER A 73 -2.48 -16.22 -16.70
CA SER A 73 -1.16 -16.17 -16.07
C SER A 73 -0.99 -17.20 -14.96
N LEU A 74 -2.08 -17.51 -14.25
CA LEU A 74 -2.08 -18.55 -13.22
C LEU A 74 -2.34 -19.92 -13.85
N ARG A 75 -1.84 -20.97 -13.22
CA ARG A 75 -2.18 -22.34 -13.62
C ARG A 75 -3.69 -22.55 -13.53
N PRO A 76 -4.32 -23.14 -14.55
CA PRO A 76 -5.77 -23.33 -14.58
C PRO A 76 -6.33 -24.05 -13.34
N GLU A 77 -5.60 -25.05 -12.84
CA GLU A 77 -5.97 -25.82 -11.66
C GLU A 77 -6.02 -24.95 -10.41
N LEU A 78 -5.02 -24.04 -10.22
CA LEU A 78 -5.02 -23.12 -9.11
C LEU A 78 -6.13 -22.09 -9.24
N PHE A 79 -6.29 -21.50 -10.43
CA PHE A 79 -7.33 -20.51 -10.67
C PHE A 79 -8.74 -21.07 -10.41
N ALA A 80 -8.99 -22.33 -10.78
CA ALA A 80 -10.27 -23.00 -10.53
C ALA A 80 -10.57 -23.26 -9.04
N ARG A 81 -9.54 -23.38 -8.20
CA ARG A 81 -9.67 -23.60 -6.74
C ARG A 81 -9.92 -22.34 -5.93
N ILE A 82 -9.71 -21.18 -6.51
CA ILE A 82 -9.99 -19.89 -5.86
C ILE A 82 -11.49 -19.64 -5.94
N THR A 83 -12.17 -19.77 -4.80
CA THR A 83 -13.62 -19.59 -4.68
C THR A 83 -14.04 -18.14 -4.83
N GLU A 84 -13.37 -17.25 -4.12
CA GLU A 84 -13.67 -15.82 -4.14
C GLU A 84 -12.52 -15.03 -4.75
N ARG A 85 -12.86 -14.12 -5.66
CA ARG A 85 -11.87 -13.29 -6.36
C ARG A 85 -12.22 -11.83 -6.22
N ILE A 86 -11.32 -11.08 -5.61
CA ILE A 86 -11.53 -9.65 -5.30
C ILE A 86 -10.51 -8.82 -6.09
N VAL A 87 -11.00 -7.89 -6.88
CA VAL A 87 -10.15 -6.95 -7.63
C VAL A 87 -10.05 -5.64 -6.90
N PHE A 88 -8.83 -5.28 -6.52
CA PHE A 88 -8.54 -3.95 -5.97
C PHE A 88 -8.40 -2.96 -7.13
N ARG A 89 -9.26 -1.96 -7.12
CA ARG A 89 -9.28 -0.91 -8.14
C ARG A 89 -8.22 0.16 -7.84
N PRO A 90 -7.72 0.87 -8.88
CA PRO A 90 -6.90 2.06 -8.68
C PRO A 90 -7.62 3.07 -7.77
N LEU A 91 -6.86 3.72 -6.90
CA LEU A 91 -7.41 4.70 -5.96
C LEU A 91 -7.76 6.00 -6.67
N GLY A 92 -9.02 6.40 -6.59
CA GLY A 92 -9.47 7.72 -7.06
C GLY A 92 -8.88 8.85 -6.20
N LEU A 93 -8.91 10.08 -6.73
CA LEU A 93 -8.27 11.24 -6.09
C LEU A 93 -8.78 11.52 -4.67
N GLU A 94 -10.08 11.35 -4.42
CA GLU A 94 -10.65 11.57 -3.08
C GLU A 94 -10.13 10.54 -2.06
N ALA A 95 -10.09 9.26 -2.44
CA ALA A 95 -9.50 8.22 -1.58
C ALA A 95 -8.01 8.48 -1.32
N GLN A 96 -7.26 8.97 -2.31
CA GLN A 96 -5.86 9.36 -2.12
C GLN A 96 -5.72 10.50 -1.11
N LYS A 97 -6.61 11.51 -1.15
CA LYS A 97 -6.63 12.62 -0.19
C LYS A 97 -6.94 12.13 1.23
N GLU A 98 -7.95 11.29 1.39
CA GLU A 98 -8.28 10.72 2.71
C GLU A 98 -7.12 9.94 3.30
N ILE A 99 -6.47 9.12 2.49
CA ILE A 99 -5.32 8.31 2.93
C ILE A 99 -4.15 9.20 3.35
N ILE A 100 -3.78 10.21 2.55
CA ILE A 100 -2.65 11.08 2.91
C ILE A 100 -2.95 11.91 4.15
N GLU A 101 -4.18 12.36 4.35
CA GLU A 101 -4.56 13.07 5.57
C GLU A 101 -4.46 12.17 6.81
N GLY A 102 -4.83 10.89 6.67
CA GLY A 102 -4.62 9.89 7.72
C GLY A 102 -3.14 9.68 8.05
N ILE A 103 -2.28 9.58 7.02
CA ILE A 103 -0.82 9.43 7.17
C ILE A 103 -0.23 10.67 7.88
N ILE A 104 -0.61 11.88 7.42
CA ILE A 104 -0.17 13.14 8.03
C ILE A 104 -0.59 13.21 9.50
N ALA A 105 -1.85 12.89 9.81
CA ALA A 105 -2.35 12.93 11.18
C ALA A 105 -1.59 11.96 12.10
N ALA A 106 -1.32 10.74 11.62
CA ALA A 106 -0.52 9.77 12.36
C ALA A 106 0.91 10.27 12.58
N LYS A 107 1.54 10.86 11.56
CA LYS A 107 2.90 11.41 11.65
C LYS A 107 2.99 12.57 12.64
N LEU A 108 2.04 13.51 12.58
CA LEU A 108 1.97 14.62 13.54
C LEU A 108 1.81 14.12 14.97
N LYS A 109 0.97 13.12 15.21
CA LYS A 109 0.79 12.53 16.54
C LYS A 109 2.10 11.94 17.09
N VAL A 110 2.86 11.25 16.26
CA VAL A 110 4.18 10.70 16.64
C VAL A 110 5.16 11.83 16.94
N LEU A 111 5.29 12.82 16.06
CA LEU A 111 6.20 13.94 16.23
C LEU A 111 5.85 14.80 17.46
N ALA A 112 4.56 15.07 17.69
CA ALA A 112 4.10 15.82 18.88
C ALA A 112 4.54 15.14 20.19
N LYS A 113 4.54 13.80 20.22
CA LYS A 113 5.05 13.04 21.38
C LYS A 113 6.55 13.24 21.58
N TYR A 114 7.36 13.22 20.50
CA TYR A 114 8.80 13.42 20.59
C TYR A 114 9.18 14.85 20.97
N PHE A 115 8.52 15.84 20.41
CA PHE A 115 8.79 17.24 20.71
C PHE A 115 8.13 17.73 22.01
N SER A 116 7.26 16.92 22.63
CA SER A 116 6.46 17.30 23.82
C SER A 116 5.65 18.60 23.60
N ARG A 117 5.16 18.82 22.37
CA ARG A 117 4.47 20.04 21.95
C ARG A 117 3.33 19.76 20.97
N SER A 118 2.42 20.72 20.88
CA SER A 118 1.40 20.74 19.84
C SER A 118 2.04 21.12 18.50
N LEU A 119 1.81 20.30 17.47
CA LEU A 119 2.24 20.56 16.11
C LEU A 119 1.02 20.81 15.24
N SER A 120 1.09 21.85 14.43
CA SER A 120 0.06 22.21 13.45
C SER A 120 0.57 22.06 12.01
N ILE A 121 -0.34 22.07 11.05
CA ILE A 121 -0.01 21.93 9.63
C ILE A 121 -0.94 22.77 8.77
N ASP A 122 -0.39 23.35 7.72
CA ASP A 122 -1.16 24.00 6.66
C ASP A 122 -1.67 22.94 5.68
N ARG A 123 -2.83 22.35 6.01
CA ARG A 123 -3.32 21.12 5.35
C ARG A 123 -3.43 21.25 3.84
N GLY A 124 -4.12 22.26 3.32
CA GLY A 124 -4.39 22.35 1.88
C GLY A 124 -3.13 22.31 1.00
N PRO A 125 -2.22 23.26 1.13
CA PRO A 125 -0.98 23.29 0.35
C PRO A 125 -0.07 22.08 0.59
N VAL A 126 0.03 21.62 1.84
CA VAL A 126 0.88 20.46 2.18
C VAL A 126 0.32 19.18 1.60
N THR A 127 -0.99 18.93 1.74
CA THR A 127 -1.65 17.75 1.18
C THR A 127 -1.50 17.72 -0.35
N ALA A 128 -1.73 18.84 -1.02
CA ALA A 128 -1.59 18.95 -2.47
C ALA A 128 -0.14 18.70 -2.94
N PHE A 129 0.84 19.24 -2.23
CA PHE A 129 2.26 19.02 -2.51
C PHE A 129 2.62 17.54 -2.36
N LEU A 130 2.30 16.94 -1.21
CA LEU A 130 2.65 15.55 -0.91
C LEU A 130 1.96 14.55 -1.85
N LEU A 131 0.71 14.80 -2.25
CA LEU A 131 0.03 13.99 -3.27
C LEU A 131 0.77 14.04 -4.59
N ARG A 132 1.13 15.25 -5.05
CA ARG A 132 1.84 15.41 -6.33
C ARG A 132 3.25 14.79 -6.30
N ALA A 133 3.96 14.89 -5.17
CA ALA A 133 5.32 14.38 -5.03
C ALA A 133 5.39 12.87 -4.77
N GLY A 134 4.41 12.32 -4.04
CA GLY A 134 4.47 10.96 -3.51
C GLY A 134 3.54 9.96 -4.17
N TYR A 135 2.48 10.39 -4.88
CA TYR A 135 1.58 9.43 -5.50
C TYR A 135 2.14 8.91 -6.82
N ASN A 136 2.17 7.59 -6.92
CA ASN A 136 2.55 6.89 -8.14
C ASN A 136 1.46 5.85 -8.48
N LYS A 137 0.95 5.88 -9.71
CA LYS A 137 -0.13 4.98 -10.16
C LYS A 137 0.22 3.49 -10.06
N THR A 138 1.47 3.16 -10.26
CA THR A 138 1.95 1.76 -10.23
C THR A 138 2.26 1.28 -8.82
N LEU A 139 2.85 2.15 -7.99
CA LEU A 139 3.32 1.82 -6.63
C LEU A 139 2.32 2.22 -5.54
N GLY A 140 1.28 2.96 -5.91
CA GLY A 140 0.16 3.32 -5.05
C GLY A 140 0.57 4.11 -3.80
N VAL A 141 -0.07 3.78 -2.69
CA VAL A 141 0.07 4.47 -1.39
C VAL A 141 1.45 4.24 -0.74
N ARG A 142 2.17 3.18 -1.10
CA ARG A 142 3.49 2.89 -0.51
C ARG A 142 4.47 4.04 -0.72
N MET A 143 4.52 4.60 -1.93
CA MET A 143 5.37 5.76 -2.23
C MET A 143 4.92 7.02 -1.49
N LEU A 144 3.62 7.17 -1.29
CA LEU A 144 3.05 8.29 -0.54
C LEU A 144 3.51 8.28 0.93
N HIS A 145 3.48 7.11 1.59
CA HIS A 145 4.04 6.95 2.94
C HIS A 145 5.51 7.34 3.00
N GLN A 146 6.32 6.84 2.07
CA GLN A 146 7.75 7.15 2.02
C GLN A 146 8.01 8.64 1.83
N GLU A 147 7.25 9.30 0.95
CA GLU A 147 7.41 10.74 0.69
C GLU A 147 6.98 11.59 1.88
N VAL A 148 5.87 11.25 2.55
CA VAL A 148 5.48 11.91 3.80
C VAL A 148 6.58 11.78 4.84
N ASP A 149 7.08 10.58 5.08
CA ASP A 149 8.15 10.35 6.05
C ASP A 149 9.42 11.14 5.70
N ARG A 150 9.81 11.13 4.45
CA ARG A 150 10.98 11.87 3.96
C ARG A 150 10.84 13.37 4.18
N GLN A 151 9.71 13.96 3.79
CA GLN A 151 9.50 15.42 3.89
C GLN A 151 9.41 15.89 5.34
N PHE A 152 8.68 15.16 6.19
CA PHE A 152 8.59 15.51 7.60
C PHE A 152 9.93 15.35 8.33
N ASN A 153 10.69 14.29 8.04
CA ASN A 153 11.99 14.07 8.65
C ASN A 153 13.00 15.17 8.22
N LEU A 154 13.01 15.56 6.93
CA LEU A 154 13.85 16.66 6.45
C LEU A 154 13.48 17.98 7.11
N ALA A 155 12.19 18.32 7.20
CA ALA A 155 11.75 19.55 7.85
C ALA A 155 12.15 19.59 9.35
N CYS A 156 12.04 18.46 10.05
CA CYS A 156 12.48 18.36 11.44
C CYS A 156 14.00 18.47 11.58
N LEU A 157 14.75 17.87 10.66
CA LEU A 157 16.22 17.95 10.66
C LEU A 157 16.71 19.38 10.40
N ASP A 158 16.20 20.05 9.38
CA ASP A 158 16.53 21.43 9.05
C ASP A 158 16.24 22.36 10.24
N TRP A 159 15.08 22.14 10.88
CA TRP A 159 14.70 22.88 12.06
C TRP A 159 15.67 22.63 13.24
N ALA A 160 16.05 21.40 13.50
CA ALA A 160 16.97 21.03 14.58
C ALA A 160 18.36 21.61 14.36
N LEU A 161 18.84 21.64 13.11
CA LEU A 161 20.14 22.22 12.74
C LEU A 161 20.15 23.75 12.80
N GLY A 162 19.00 24.40 12.65
CA GLY A 162 18.84 25.86 12.74
C GLY A 162 18.94 26.45 14.17
N HIS A 163 19.10 25.64 15.18
CA HIS A 163 19.37 26.00 16.58
C HIS A 163 18.34 26.94 17.26
N ARG A 164 17.17 27.12 16.73
CA ARG A 164 16.10 27.89 17.36
C ARG A 164 14.92 26.99 17.64
N ILE A 165 14.54 26.90 18.91
CA ILE A 165 13.32 26.18 19.34
C ILE A 165 12.14 27.13 19.09
N PRO A 166 11.30 26.94 18.05
CA PRO A 166 10.13 27.78 17.87
C PRO A 166 9.14 27.54 19.00
N CYS A 167 8.43 28.59 19.40
CA CYS A 167 7.38 28.47 20.41
C CYS A 167 6.19 27.66 19.92
N GLU A 168 5.97 27.61 18.60
CA GLU A 168 4.88 26.89 17.94
C GLU A 168 5.44 26.14 16.74
N GLY A 169 5.24 24.81 16.69
CA GLY A 169 5.64 23.99 15.54
C GLY A 169 4.54 23.97 14.48
N ARG A 170 4.76 24.64 13.34
CA ARG A 170 3.84 24.60 12.21
C ARG A 170 4.55 24.12 10.94
N PHE A 171 4.04 23.04 10.37
CA PHE A 171 4.46 22.56 9.06
C PHE A 171 3.73 23.30 7.93
N TYR A 172 4.47 23.79 6.96
CA TYR A 172 3.94 24.42 5.76
C TYR A 172 4.76 24.05 4.52
N TYR A 173 4.15 24.19 3.35
CA TYR A 173 4.84 24.00 2.08
C TYR A 173 5.55 25.28 1.68
N ASP A 174 6.86 25.23 1.56
CA ASP A 174 7.68 26.32 1.03
C ASP A 174 7.81 26.15 -0.49
N SER A 175 7.10 27.00 -1.23
CA SER A 175 7.11 26.96 -2.71
C SER A 175 8.45 27.35 -3.32
N THR A 176 9.25 28.15 -2.61
CA THR A 176 10.59 28.59 -3.06
C THR A 176 11.60 27.46 -2.91
N ALA A 177 11.55 26.77 -1.78
CA ALA A 177 12.42 25.63 -1.51
C ALA A 177 11.89 24.31 -2.14
N GLY A 178 10.63 24.28 -2.57
CA GLY A 178 9.99 23.09 -3.15
C GLY A 178 9.84 21.92 -2.16
N ARG A 179 9.72 22.20 -0.87
CA ARG A 179 9.70 21.18 0.19
C ARG A 179 8.86 21.59 1.40
N LEU A 180 8.62 20.63 2.28
CA LEU A 180 8.01 20.88 3.58
C LEU A 180 9.01 21.56 4.52
N THR A 181 8.54 22.54 5.27
CA THR A 181 9.35 23.28 6.24
C THR A 181 8.59 23.36 7.57
N LEU A 182 9.32 23.39 8.69
CA LEU A 182 8.80 23.56 10.05
C LEU A 182 9.23 24.93 10.58
N LYS A 183 8.28 25.73 11.06
CA LYS A 183 8.52 27.00 11.78
C LYS A 183 8.01 26.93 13.19
#